data_81d686a07539f67436bdf1ae3c19d68b
#
_entry.id   81d686a07539f67436bdf1ae3c19d68b
#
_cell.length_a   1.000
_cell.length_b   1.000
_cell.length_c   1.000
_cell.angle_alpha   90.00
_cell.angle_beta   90.00
_cell.angle_gamma   90.00
#
_symmetry.space_group_name_H-M   'P 1'
#
loop_
_entity.id
_entity.type
_entity.pdbx_description
1 polymer ?
#
loop_
_entity_poly.entity_id
_entity_poly.type
_entity_poly.pdbx_seq_one_letter_code
_entity_poly.pdbx_strand_id
1 'polypeptide(L)'
;MENITAAKEKFGALIEAQKKRVAAMRAQGDFVDYAALPQIVIGVCGGDGIGPTITHEAERVLRFLLKDEVEKGKVAFKEIDGLTIENRAAHMKAIPDDVLAELKACHVILKGPT
;
A
#
# COMPACT_ATOMS: atom_id res chain seq x y z
N MET A 1 -20.89 34.05 5.08
CA MET A 1 -20.73 33.91 3.60
C MET A 1 -19.35 33.38 3.21
N GLU A 2 -18.28 33.80 3.89
CA GLU A 2 -16.91 33.30 3.60
C GLU A 2 -16.75 31.77 3.68
N ASN A 3 -17.39 31.13 4.67
CA ASN A 3 -17.33 29.67 4.83
C ASN A 3 -17.99 28.90 3.67
N ILE A 4 -19.03 29.44 3.03
CA ILE A 4 -19.72 28.77 1.91
C ILE A 4 -18.86 28.84 0.65
N THR A 5 -18.20 29.94 0.39
CA THR A 5 -17.28 30.07 -0.76
C THR A 5 -16.09 29.12 -0.62
N ALA A 6 -15.45 29.13 0.53
CA ALA A 6 -14.34 28.21 0.83
C ALA A 6 -14.76 26.73 0.73
N ALA A 7 -15.97 26.39 1.18
CA ALA A 7 -16.50 25.05 1.07
C ALA A 7 -16.74 24.64 -0.40
N LYS A 8 -17.28 25.52 -1.24
CA LYS A 8 -17.47 25.28 -2.68
C LYS A 8 -16.14 25.08 -3.40
N GLU A 9 -15.14 25.91 -3.12
CA GLU A 9 -13.81 25.79 -3.70
C GLU A 9 -13.15 24.47 -3.31
N LYS A 10 -13.22 24.10 -2.03
CA LYS A 10 -12.67 22.84 -1.52
C LYS A 10 -13.37 21.63 -2.14
N PHE A 11 -14.68 21.68 -2.29
CA PHE A 11 -15.45 20.63 -2.95
C PHE A 11 -15.10 20.53 -4.44
N GLY A 12 -14.99 21.66 -5.13
CA GLY A 12 -14.56 21.70 -6.53
C GLY A 12 -13.18 21.07 -6.73
N ALA A 13 -12.22 21.45 -5.90
CA ALA A 13 -10.87 20.87 -5.91
C ALA A 13 -10.88 19.36 -5.65
N LEU A 14 -11.72 18.88 -4.72
CA LEU A 14 -11.88 17.45 -4.44
C LEU A 14 -12.42 16.72 -5.68
N ILE A 15 -13.46 17.23 -6.33
CA ILE A 15 -14.03 16.62 -7.54
C ILE A 15 -13.00 16.54 -8.66
N GLU A 16 -12.24 17.62 -8.91
CA GLU A 16 -11.19 17.58 -9.93
C GLU A 16 -10.07 16.56 -9.60
N ALA A 17 -9.67 16.46 -8.34
CA ALA A 17 -8.71 15.44 -7.92
C ALA A 17 -9.25 14.01 -8.15
N GLN A 18 -10.52 13.75 -7.83
CA GLN A 18 -11.15 12.45 -8.07
C GLN A 18 -11.29 12.14 -9.56
N LYS A 19 -11.63 13.12 -10.41
CA LYS A 19 -11.67 12.94 -11.87
C LYS A 19 -10.31 12.53 -12.42
N LYS A 20 -9.22 13.20 -11.99
CA LYS A 20 -7.85 12.83 -12.36
C LYS A 20 -7.50 11.41 -11.91
N ARG A 21 -7.87 11.04 -10.68
CA ARG A 21 -7.64 9.69 -10.16
C ARG A 21 -8.36 8.63 -11.00
N VAL A 22 -9.64 8.85 -11.32
CA VAL A 22 -10.43 7.92 -12.15
C VAL A 22 -9.84 7.80 -13.57
N ALA A 23 -9.42 8.92 -14.15
CA ALA A 23 -8.78 8.90 -15.46
C ALA A 23 -7.46 8.09 -15.45
N ALA A 24 -6.63 8.27 -14.42
CA ALA A 24 -5.41 7.49 -14.24
C ALA A 24 -5.69 5.99 -14.08
N MET A 25 -6.70 5.63 -13.27
CA MET A 25 -7.11 4.23 -13.12
C MET A 25 -7.57 3.59 -14.44
N ARG A 26 -8.33 4.32 -15.25
CA ARG A 26 -8.77 3.85 -16.57
C ARG A 26 -7.61 3.69 -17.55
N ALA A 27 -6.60 4.54 -17.45
CA ALA A 27 -5.40 4.47 -18.29
C ALA A 27 -4.44 3.33 -17.93
N GLN A 28 -4.55 2.77 -16.73
CA GLN A 28 -3.72 1.63 -16.29
C GLN A 28 -4.07 0.31 -17.00
N GLY A 29 -5.20 0.24 -17.69
CA GLY A 29 -5.64 -0.96 -18.39
C GLY A 29 -6.27 -2.01 -17.47
N ASP A 30 -6.20 -3.25 -17.91
CA ASP A 30 -6.81 -4.41 -17.24
C ASP A 30 -5.96 -4.94 -16.06
N PHE A 31 -6.31 -6.13 -15.58
CA PHE A 31 -5.65 -6.78 -14.46
C PHE A 31 -4.17 -7.04 -14.74
N VAL A 32 -3.36 -7.01 -13.67
CA VAL A 32 -1.94 -7.37 -13.74
C VAL A 32 -1.80 -8.85 -14.06
N ASP A 33 -1.08 -9.17 -15.13
CA ASP A 33 -0.66 -10.55 -15.40
C ASP A 33 0.57 -10.89 -14.56
N TYR A 34 0.35 -11.51 -13.41
CA TYR A 34 1.41 -11.89 -12.48
C TYR A 34 2.40 -12.91 -13.07
N ALA A 35 1.96 -13.72 -14.03
CA ALA A 35 2.86 -14.67 -14.70
C ALA A 35 3.89 -13.97 -15.58
N ALA A 36 3.50 -12.86 -16.20
CA ALA A 36 4.37 -12.06 -17.08
C ALA A 36 5.34 -11.14 -16.31
N LEU A 37 5.10 -10.88 -15.02
CA LEU A 37 6.00 -10.05 -14.23
C LEU A 37 7.38 -10.68 -14.08
N PRO A 38 8.48 -9.91 -14.18
CA PRO A 38 9.82 -10.42 -13.92
C PRO A 38 9.99 -10.85 -12.46
N GLN A 39 9.39 -10.12 -11.56
CA GLN A 39 9.39 -10.40 -10.12
C GLN A 39 8.09 -9.94 -9.47
N ILE A 40 7.56 -10.73 -8.55
CA ILE A 40 6.42 -10.36 -7.70
C ILE A 40 6.97 -9.89 -6.35
N VAL A 41 6.68 -8.65 -5.98
CA VAL A 41 7.07 -8.07 -4.69
C VAL A 41 5.90 -8.17 -3.72
N ILE A 42 6.11 -8.84 -2.60
CA ILE A 42 5.16 -8.94 -1.48
C ILE A 42 5.59 -7.94 -0.42
N GLY A 43 4.80 -6.87 -0.23
CA GLY A 43 5.00 -5.93 0.86
C GLY A 43 4.48 -6.50 2.16
N VAL A 44 5.26 -6.44 3.24
CA VAL A 44 4.89 -6.92 4.57
C VAL A 44 4.77 -5.74 5.51
N CYS A 45 3.57 -5.51 6.04
CA CYS A 45 3.27 -4.43 6.98
C CYS A 45 2.86 -5.05 8.32
N GLY A 46 3.71 -5.01 9.32
CA GLY A 46 3.39 -5.51 10.66
C GLY A 46 2.24 -4.75 11.32
N GLY A 47 2.23 -3.44 11.16
CA GLY A 47 1.23 -2.58 11.78
C GLY A 47 1.44 -2.40 13.27
N ASP A 48 0.35 -2.32 14.02
CA ASP A 48 0.32 -1.98 15.45
C ASP A 48 -0.03 -3.17 16.35
N GLY A 49 0.23 -3.03 17.64
CA GLY A 49 -0.17 -3.97 18.67
C GLY A 49 0.42 -5.37 18.44
N ILE A 50 -0.45 -6.37 18.33
CA ILE A 50 -0.06 -7.76 18.07
C ILE A 50 0.34 -8.00 16.57
N GLY A 51 0.13 -7.02 15.73
CA GLY A 51 0.34 -7.09 14.28
C GLY A 51 1.70 -7.62 13.87
N PRO A 52 2.82 -7.05 14.35
CA PRO A 52 4.16 -7.54 14.01
C PRO A 52 4.35 -9.02 14.30
N THR A 53 3.87 -9.51 15.44
CA THR A 53 4.00 -10.92 15.84
C THR A 53 3.24 -11.85 14.90
N ILE A 54 1.96 -11.59 14.66
CA ILE A 54 1.14 -12.46 13.79
C ILE A 54 1.54 -12.37 12.33
N THR A 55 1.92 -11.18 11.87
CA THR A 55 2.36 -10.96 10.48
C THR A 55 3.68 -11.67 10.21
N HIS A 56 4.62 -11.63 11.16
CA HIS A 56 5.88 -12.33 11.05
C HIS A 56 5.69 -13.86 10.94
N GLU A 57 4.79 -14.43 11.73
CA GLU A 57 4.48 -15.87 11.63
C GLU A 57 3.81 -16.22 10.28
N ALA A 58 2.90 -15.39 9.79
CA ALA A 58 2.31 -15.57 8.47
C ALA A 58 3.36 -15.45 7.35
N GLU A 59 4.28 -14.50 7.45
CA GLU A 59 5.41 -14.36 6.52
C GLU A 59 6.32 -15.59 6.53
N ARG A 60 6.63 -16.13 7.70
CA ARG A 60 7.42 -17.38 7.79
C ARG A 60 6.79 -18.53 7.02
N VAL A 61 5.46 -18.69 7.14
CA VAL A 61 4.73 -19.72 6.38
C VAL A 61 4.81 -19.45 4.88
N LEU A 62 4.60 -18.20 4.45
CA LEU A 62 4.70 -17.83 3.04
C LEU A 62 6.11 -18.06 2.48
N ARG A 63 7.16 -17.68 3.22
CA ARG A 63 8.55 -17.91 2.82
C ARG A 63 8.88 -19.39 2.69
N PHE A 64 8.31 -20.22 3.55
CA PHE A 64 8.47 -21.68 3.46
C PHE A 64 7.79 -22.22 2.19
N LEU A 65 6.54 -21.82 1.94
CA LEU A 65 5.78 -22.28 0.78
C LEU A 65 6.35 -21.76 -0.55
N LEU A 66 6.91 -20.56 -0.57
CA LEU A 66 7.44 -19.91 -1.77
C LEU A 66 8.96 -19.98 -1.86
N LYS A 67 9.60 -20.87 -1.11
CA LYS A 67 11.06 -20.95 -1.02
C LYS A 67 11.71 -21.00 -2.41
N ASP A 68 11.27 -21.91 -3.25
CA ASP A 68 11.84 -22.09 -4.58
C ASP A 68 11.67 -20.85 -5.48
N GLU A 69 10.55 -20.14 -5.36
CA GLU A 69 10.28 -18.93 -6.13
C GLU A 69 11.10 -17.73 -5.63
N VAL A 70 11.39 -17.69 -4.32
CA VAL A 70 12.29 -16.69 -3.73
C VAL A 70 13.73 -16.96 -4.17
N GLU A 71 14.18 -18.21 -4.12
CA GLU A 71 15.54 -18.60 -4.56
C GLU A 71 15.78 -18.32 -6.05
N LYS A 72 14.75 -18.49 -6.88
CA LYS A 72 14.78 -18.13 -8.31
C LYS A 72 14.66 -16.62 -8.58
N GLY A 73 14.42 -15.80 -7.56
CA GLY A 73 14.21 -14.37 -7.70
C GLY A 73 12.85 -13.97 -8.29
N LYS A 74 11.91 -14.93 -8.43
CA LYS A 74 10.56 -14.67 -8.94
C LYS A 74 9.67 -13.97 -7.91
N VAL A 75 9.92 -14.22 -6.61
CA VAL A 75 9.21 -13.59 -5.51
C VAL A 75 10.23 -12.89 -4.59
N ALA A 76 9.91 -11.68 -4.16
CA ALA A 76 10.65 -10.95 -3.16
C ALA A 76 9.72 -10.44 -2.06
N PHE A 77 10.19 -10.41 -0.82
CA PHE A 77 9.50 -9.79 0.31
C PHE A 77 10.14 -8.45 0.62
N LYS A 78 9.32 -7.44 0.84
CA LYS A 78 9.74 -6.09 1.22
C LYS A 78 9.04 -5.68 2.52
N GLU A 79 9.82 -5.41 3.56
CA GLU A 79 9.31 -4.85 4.81
C GLU A 79 8.86 -3.40 4.60
N ILE A 80 7.71 -3.04 5.18
CA ILE A 80 7.14 -1.69 5.16
C ILE A 80 6.81 -1.30 6.60
N ASP A 81 7.71 -0.54 7.23
CA ASP A 81 7.64 -0.21 8.67
C ASP A 81 6.78 1.02 8.98
N GLY A 82 6.51 1.85 7.98
CA GLY A 82 5.92 3.17 8.18
C GLY A 82 4.41 3.18 8.52
N LEU A 83 3.73 2.04 8.54
CA LEU A 83 2.29 1.96 8.78
C LEU A 83 1.98 1.69 10.27
N THR A 84 2.51 2.53 11.15
CA THR A 84 2.30 2.48 12.61
C THR A 84 1.53 3.71 13.09
N ILE A 85 0.90 3.60 14.26
CA ILE A 85 0.12 4.71 14.84
C ILE A 85 1.02 5.93 15.11
N GLU A 86 2.25 5.73 15.56
CA GLU A 86 3.21 6.80 15.85
C GLU A 86 3.54 7.58 14.58
N ASN A 87 3.87 6.88 13.49
CA ASN A 87 4.22 7.52 12.22
C ASN A 87 3.00 8.21 11.59
N ARG A 88 1.84 7.59 11.66
CA ARG A 88 0.58 8.15 11.16
C ARG A 88 0.18 9.41 11.93
N ALA A 89 0.33 9.40 13.27
CA ALA A 89 0.07 10.56 14.12
C ALA A 89 1.06 11.69 13.84
N ALA A 90 2.34 11.39 13.69
CA ALA A 90 3.37 12.39 13.37
C ALA A 90 3.09 13.11 12.04
N HIS A 91 2.56 12.42 11.05
CA HIS A 91 2.20 12.97 9.75
C HIS A 91 0.76 13.49 9.67
N MET A 92 -0.06 13.29 10.70
CA MET A 92 -1.50 13.59 10.70
C MET A 92 -2.23 13.02 9.48
N LYS A 93 -1.83 11.82 9.06
CA LYS A 93 -2.37 11.10 7.88
C LYS A 93 -2.67 9.65 8.23
N ALA A 94 -3.74 9.11 7.65
CA ALA A 94 -4.07 7.68 7.77
C ALA A 94 -2.98 6.81 7.14
N ILE A 95 -2.42 7.24 6.01
CA ILE A 95 -1.24 6.64 5.37
C ILE A 95 -0.35 7.81 4.94
N PRO A 96 0.88 7.94 5.46
CA PRO A 96 1.85 8.90 4.97
C PRO A 96 2.16 8.70 3.48
N ASP A 97 2.52 9.77 2.76
CA ASP A 97 2.65 9.72 1.30
C ASP A 97 3.80 8.81 0.83
N ASP A 98 4.89 8.79 1.56
CA ASP A 98 6.03 7.91 1.34
C ASP A 98 5.66 6.43 1.53
N VAL A 99 4.94 6.12 2.60
CA VAL A 99 4.43 4.77 2.87
C VAL A 99 3.44 4.34 1.80
N LEU A 100 2.57 5.24 1.36
CA LEU A 100 1.64 4.96 0.24
C LEU A 100 2.39 4.65 -1.06
N ALA A 101 3.48 5.37 -1.33
CA ALA A 101 4.31 5.11 -2.50
C ALA A 101 4.98 3.72 -2.41
N GLU A 102 5.48 3.33 -1.24
CA GLU A 102 6.04 2.00 -1.01
C GLU A 102 5.01 0.88 -1.20
N LEU A 103 3.80 1.05 -0.64
CA LEU A 103 2.71 0.11 -0.81
C LEU A 103 2.33 -0.07 -2.29
N LYS A 104 2.26 1.05 -3.04
CA LYS A 104 1.94 1.02 -4.48
C LYS A 104 3.04 0.38 -5.34
N ALA A 105 4.27 0.35 -4.87
CA ALA A 105 5.38 -0.31 -5.54
C ALA A 105 5.37 -1.84 -5.36
N CYS A 106 4.56 -2.36 -4.45
CA CYS A 106 4.37 -3.79 -4.22
C CYS A 106 3.22 -4.34 -5.07
N HIS A 107 3.29 -5.61 -5.42
CA HIS A 107 2.25 -6.30 -6.20
C HIS A 107 1.21 -6.96 -5.30
N VAL A 108 1.62 -7.40 -4.11
CA VAL A 108 0.79 -8.04 -3.09
C VAL A 108 1.15 -7.44 -1.74
N ILE A 109 0.18 -7.28 -0.85
CA ILE A 109 0.39 -6.74 0.49
C ILE A 109 -0.10 -7.74 1.53
N LEU A 110 0.79 -8.16 2.42
CA LEU A 110 0.47 -8.85 3.66
C LEU A 110 0.45 -7.80 4.77
N LYS A 111 -0.71 -7.55 5.36
CA LYS A 111 -0.92 -6.47 6.32
C LYS A 111 -1.48 -6.97 7.64
N GLY A 112 -0.82 -6.58 8.73
CA GLY A 112 -1.34 -6.68 10.08
C GLY A 112 -2.34 -5.57 10.43
N PRO A 113 -2.86 -5.55 11.66
CA PRO A 113 -3.79 -4.51 12.13
C PRO A 113 -3.12 -3.13 12.21
N THR A 114 -3.91 -2.10 11.88
CA THR A 114 -3.50 -0.68 12.00
C THR A 114 -4.66 0.17 12.51
#